data_4918e4be221e35c72892bb0dcc21715a
#
_entry.id   4918e4be221e35c72892bb0dcc21715a
#
_cell.length_a   1.000
_cell.length_b   1.000
_cell.length_c   1.000
_cell.angle_alpha   90.00
_cell.angle_beta   90.00
_cell.angle_gamma   90.00
#
_symmetry.space_group_name_H-M   'P 1'
#
loop_
_entity.id
_entity.type
_entity.pdbx_description
1 polymer ?
#
loop_
_entity_poly.entity_id
_entity_poly.type
_entity_poly.pdbx_seq_one_letter_code
_entity_poly.pdbx_strand_id
1 'polypeptide(L)' 'MNVTLGTKIIGDFGGYTELYNGEVVTIETFDVGPREKEVKVKWDNGSHTWILASEIDAKKGIGYFTEEGYYG' A
#
# COMPACT_ATOMS: atom_id res chain seq x y z
N MET A 1 -8.20 -3.10 -7.12
CA MET A 1 -8.33 -2.50 -5.77
C MET A 1 -8.48 -1.00 -5.87
N ASN A 2 -9.53 -0.45 -5.31
CA ASN A 2 -9.76 0.98 -5.29
C ASN A 2 -9.11 1.61 -4.05
N VAL A 3 -7.97 2.23 -4.28
CA VAL A 3 -7.23 2.93 -3.24
C VAL A 3 -7.44 4.42 -3.42
N THR A 4 -7.77 5.10 -2.34
CA THR A 4 -8.01 6.55 -2.34
C THR A 4 -7.09 7.23 -1.33
N LEU A 5 -7.05 8.57 -1.38
CA LEU A 5 -6.33 9.33 -0.36
C LEU A 5 -6.92 9.01 1.02
N GLY A 6 -6.04 8.77 1.98
CA GLY A 6 -6.45 8.41 3.34
C GLY A 6 -6.67 6.93 3.58
N THR A 7 -6.59 6.08 2.54
CA THR A 7 -6.68 4.63 2.73
C THR A 7 -5.57 4.15 3.65
N LYS A 8 -5.91 3.36 4.66
CA LYS A 8 -4.93 2.79 5.59
C LYS A 8 -4.29 1.56 4.98
N ILE A 9 -2.97 1.49 5.06
CA ILE A 9 -2.16 0.41 4.48
C ILE A 9 -1.41 -0.32 5.58
N ILE A 10 -1.37 -1.63 5.47
CA ILE A 10 -0.57 -2.50 6.33
C ILE A 10 0.58 -3.06 5.51
N GLY A 11 1.79 -2.93 6.01
CA GLY A 11 2.96 -3.60 5.44
C GLY A 11 3.33 -4.79 6.30
N ASP A 12 3.20 -5.99 5.76
CA ASP A 12 3.58 -7.24 6.43
C ASP A 12 4.69 -7.88 5.61
N PHE A 13 5.88 -7.91 6.18
CA PHE A 13 7.05 -8.48 5.51
C PHE A 13 7.46 -9.82 6.10
N GLY A 14 6.60 -10.41 6.92
CA GLY A 14 6.78 -11.75 7.46
C GLY A 14 7.83 -11.85 8.57
N GLY A 15 8.09 -13.07 9.00
CA GLY A 15 9.08 -13.34 10.03
C GLY A 15 8.74 -12.74 11.39
N TYR A 16 9.75 -12.20 12.05
CA TYR A 16 9.60 -11.57 13.37
C TYR A 16 9.50 -10.04 13.29
N THR A 17 9.31 -9.49 12.08
CA THR A 17 9.15 -8.04 11.92
C THR A 17 7.76 -7.61 12.35
N GLU A 18 7.70 -6.42 12.94
CA GLU A 18 6.41 -5.81 13.27
C GLU A 18 5.68 -5.38 12.01
N LEU A 19 4.36 -5.30 12.10
CA LEU A 19 3.56 -4.74 11.02
C LEU A 19 3.82 -3.25 10.92
N TYR A 20 3.90 -2.76 9.68
CA TYR A 20 3.99 -1.32 9.42
C TYR A 20 2.59 -0.78 9.13
N ASN A 21 2.28 0.36 9.71
CA ASN A 21 1.00 1.03 9.47
C ASN A 21 1.26 2.33 8.73
N GLY A 22 0.52 2.54 7.65
CA GLY A 22 0.68 3.71 6.81
C GLY A 22 -0.65 4.23 6.29
N GLU A 23 -0.56 5.31 5.53
CA GLU A 23 -1.71 5.96 4.94
C GLU A 23 -1.34 6.48 3.55
N VAL A 24 -2.24 6.31 2.59
CA VAL A 24 -2.04 6.84 1.24
C VAL A 24 -2.17 8.36 1.29
N VAL A 25 -1.11 9.06 0.92
CA VAL A 25 -1.06 10.54 0.95
C VAL A 25 -0.97 11.16 -0.43
N THR A 26 -0.60 10.40 -1.47
CA THR A 26 -0.52 10.88 -2.84
C THR A 26 -0.85 9.75 -3.79
N ILE A 27 -1.55 10.06 -4.88
CA ILE A 27 -1.85 9.11 -5.94
C ILE A 27 -1.47 9.74 -7.27
N GLU A 28 -0.71 9.01 -8.09
CA GLU A 28 -0.37 9.41 -9.45
C GLU A 28 -0.81 8.33 -10.41
N THR A 29 -1.25 8.73 -11.58
CA THR A 29 -1.65 7.83 -12.65
C THR A 29 -0.73 8.03 -13.84
N PHE A 30 -0.14 6.94 -14.35
CA PHE A 30 0.71 6.98 -15.52
C PHE A 30 -0.08 6.53 -16.74
N ASP A 31 0.02 7.32 -17.82
CA ASP A 31 -0.69 7.04 -19.08
C ASP A 31 0.21 6.35 -20.12
N VAL A 32 1.23 5.62 -19.66
CA VAL A 32 2.15 4.91 -20.55
C VAL A 32 1.86 3.41 -20.45
N GLY A 33 1.48 2.80 -21.55
CA GLY A 33 1.10 1.39 -21.57
C GLY A 33 -0.21 1.12 -20.84
N PRO A 34 -0.35 0.00 -20.13
CA PRO A 34 -1.54 -0.20 -19.29
C PRO A 34 -1.55 0.89 -18.21
N ARG A 35 -2.70 1.52 -18.02
CA ARG A 35 -2.85 2.56 -17.00
C ARG A 35 -2.57 1.97 -15.62
N GLU A 36 -1.58 2.52 -14.97
CA GLU A 36 -1.24 2.13 -13.62
C GLU A 36 -1.28 3.31 -12.67
N LYS A 37 -1.70 3.03 -11.44
CA LYS A 37 -1.65 4.02 -10.36
C LYS A 37 -0.48 3.68 -9.47
N GLU A 38 0.29 4.71 -9.13
CA GLU A 38 1.32 4.63 -8.11
C GLU A 38 0.88 5.44 -6.92
N VAL A 39 0.99 4.88 -5.73
CA VAL A 39 0.56 5.56 -4.51
C VAL A 39 1.75 5.77 -3.58
N LYS A 40 1.77 6.93 -2.94
CA LYS A 40 2.75 7.23 -1.91
C LYS A 40 2.13 6.94 -0.56
N VAL A 41 2.77 6.07 0.19
CA VAL A 41 2.34 5.70 1.54
C VAL A 41 3.26 6.35 2.54
N LYS A 42 2.68 7.07 3.49
CA LYS A 42 3.41 7.60 4.63
C LYS A 42 3.23 6.64 5.80
N TRP A 43 4.35 6.12 6.31
CA TRP A 43 4.35 5.15 7.40
C TRP A 43 4.43 5.85 8.75
N ASP A 44 4.02 5.16 9.81
CA ASP A 44 4.04 5.68 11.19
C ASP A 44 5.43 6.12 11.66
N ASN A 45 6.47 5.53 11.11
CA ASN A 45 7.85 5.91 11.43
C ASN A 45 8.31 7.19 10.72
N GLY A 46 7.43 7.83 9.94
CA GLY A 46 7.74 9.04 9.19
C GLY A 46 8.33 8.82 7.79
N SER A 47 8.63 7.59 7.42
CA SER A 47 9.13 7.30 6.08
C SER A 47 8.01 7.27 5.06
N HIS A 48 8.37 7.40 3.78
CA HIS A 48 7.44 7.34 2.67
C HIS A 48 7.93 6.30 1.66
N THR A 49 6.99 5.60 1.05
CA THR A 49 7.29 4.61 0.02
C THR A 49 6.29 4.78 -1.12
N TRP A 50 6.79 4.73 -2.37
CA TRP A 50 5.94 4.65 -3.55
C TRP A 50 5.72 3.20 -3.90
N ILE A 51 4.47 2.81 -4.07
CA ILE A 51 4.11 1.45 -4.48
C ILE A 51 3.03 1.50 -5.56
N LEU A 52 3.01 0.48 -6.41
CA LEU A 52 1.94 0.37 -7.40
C LEU A 52 0.65 -0.06 -6.71
N ALA A 53 -0.47 0.53 -7.10
CA ALA A 53 -1.76 0.14 -6.54
C ALA A 53 -2.05 -1.36 -6.73
N SER A 54 -1.56 -1.94 -7.84
CA SER A 54 -1.69 -3.37 -8.12
C SER A 54 -0.90 -4.26 -7.15
N GLU A 55 0.07 -3.71 -6.44
CA GLU A 55 0.83 -4.46 -5.44
C GLU A 55 0.09 -4.59 -4.11
N ILE A 56 -0.96 -3.79 -3.91
CA ILE A 56 -1.74 -3.82 -2.69
C ILE A 56 -2.74 -4.97 -2.76
N ASP A 57 -2.72 -5.84 -1.76
CA ASP A 57 -3.55 -7.05 -1.68
C ASP A 57 -3.27 -8.08 -2.79
N ALA A 58 -2.13 -7.95 -3.49
CA ALA A 58 -1.80 -8.83 -4.60
C ALA A 58 -1.48 -10.26 -4.17
N LYS A 59 -1.03 -10.43 -2.94
CA LYS A 59 -0.67 -11.74 -2.38
C LYS A 59 -1.14 -11.82 -0.94
N LYS A 60 -1.41 -13.03 -0.49
CA LYS A 60 -1.69 -13.27 0.92
C LYS A 60 -0.37 -13.49 1.67
N GLY A 61 -0.28 -12.98 2.87
CA GLY A 61 0.81 -13.24 3.80
C GLY A 61 1.86 -12.16 3.84
N ILE A 62 2.56 -11.90 2.75
CA ILE A 62 3.67 -10.93 2.73
C ILE A 62 3.41 -9.87 1.67
N GLY A 63 3.57 -8.61 2.03
CA GLY A 63 3.44 -7.49 1.11
C GLY A 63 2.64 -6.35 1.70
N TYR A 64 1.96 -5.61 0.82
CA TYR A 64 1.15 -4.46 1.19
C TYR A 64 -0.32 -4.81 1.11
N PHE A 65 -1.08 -4.38 2.09
CA PHE A 65 -2.52 -4.66 2.18
C PHE A 65 -3.26 -3.43 2.62
N THR A 66 -4.52 -3.28 2.19
CA THR A 66 -5.39 -2.33 2.86
C THR A 66 -5.68 -2.87 4.26
N GLU A 67 -5.84 -1.98 5.23
CA GLU A 67 -6.17 -2.40 6.60
C GLU A 67 -7.44 -3.25 6.61
N GLU A 68 -8.45 -2.82 5.87
CA GLU A 68 -9.70 -3.56 5.73
C GLU A 68 -9.47 -4.95 5.13
N GLY A 69 -8.68 -5.05 4.08
CA GLY A 69 -8.39 -6.33 3.43
C GLY A 69 -7.52 -7.25 4.29
N TYR A 70 -6.64 -6.67 5.09
CA TYR A 70 -5.74 -7.44 5.95
C TYR A 70 -6.49 -8.09 7.12
N TYR A 71 -7.39 -7.34 7.76
CA TYR A 71 -8.15 -7.80 8.92
C TYR A 71 -9.53 -8.36 8.59
N GLY A 72 -10.01 -8.09 7.40
CA GLY A 72 -11.35 -8.44 6.96
C GLY A 72 -11.51 -9.88 6.39
#